data_0395deecbe0ed1c543db5b94b59f9a1b
#
_entry.id   0395deecbe0ed1c543db5b94b59f9a1b
#
_cell.length_a   1.000
_cell.length_b   1.000
_cell.length_c   1.000
_cell.angle_alpha   90.00
_cell.angle_beta   90.00
_cell.angle_gamma   90.00
#
_symmetry.space_group_name_H-M   'P 1'
#
loop_
_entity.id
_entity.type
_entity.pdbx_description
1 polymer ?
#
loop_
_entity_poly.entity_id
_entity_poly.type
_entity_poly.pdbx_seq_one_letter_code
_entity_poly.pdbx_strand_id
1 'polypeptide(L)'
;PVGADQKQHLELARHIAQRFNTQYSDTFPIPEPYIPETGSRIMSLQDPTRKMSKSDDNDHNILGLLDSPDLIVKKIKRAVTDSGTTIVFDENRPGLTNLLNIYSSLSGKSIKDIESKFEGKMYSDFKGDLAELVVESLSPIQAKYNKLINDKSYLSDILSKGAKKASQIAFKTIRKVYKKS
;
A
#
# COMPACT_ATOMS: atom_id res chain seq x y z
N PRO A 1 1.45 -1.61 -11.36
CA PRO A 1 0.58 -1.25 -10.25
C PRO A 1 1.39 -0.55 -9.16
N VAL A 2 0.96 0.65 -8.75
CA VAL A 2 1.64 1.48 -7.75
C VAL A 2 0.60 2.30 -6.97
N GLY A 3 0.97 2.75 -5.76
CA GLY A 3 0.21 3.76 -5.06
C GLY A 3 0.43 5.17 -5.66
N ALA A 4 -0.46 6.10 -5.40
CA ALA A 4 -0.36 7.48 -5.90
C ALA A 4 0.95 8.19 -5.47
N ASP A 5 1.54 7.77 -4.35
CA ASP A 5 2.81 8.29 -3.84
C ASP A 5 4.03 7.90 -4.69
N GLN A 6 3.92 6.88 -5.55
CA GLN A 6 4.98 6.42 -6.45
C GLN A 6 4.89 7.00 -7.87
N LYS A 7 3.85 7.80 -8.16
CA LYS A 7 3.60 8.35 -9.50
C LYS A 7 4.80 9.14 -10.04
N GLN A 8 5.42 9.99 -9.20
CA GLN A 8 6.56 10.82 -9.61
C GLN A 8 7.79 9.98 -10.02
N HIS A 9 8.03 8.86 -9.33
CA HIS A 9 9.14 7.96 -9.67
C HIS A 9 8.90 7.28 -11.03
N LEU A 10 7.65 6.90 -11.32
CA LEU A 10 7.31 6.34 -12.62
C LEU A 10 7.39 7.37 -13.75
N GLU A 11 6.97 8.61 -13.53
CA GLU A 11 7.12 9.69 -14.51
C GLU A 11 8.59 9.95 -14.85
N LEU A 12 9.49 9.92 -13.86
CA LEU A 12 10.93 10.01 -14.11
C LEU A 12 11.43 8.84 -14.99
N ALA A 13 11.02 7.61 -14.67
CA ALA A 13 11.38 6.44 -15.48
C ALA A 13 10.86 6.54 -16.91
N ARG A 14 9.64 7.05 -17.11
CA ARG A 14 9.05 7.33 -18.43
C ARG A 14 9.89 8.33 -19.22
N HIS A 15 10.22 9.46 -18.62
CA HIS A 15 11.02 10.50 -19.29
C HIS A 15 12.39 9.98 -19.70
N ILE A 16 13.05 9.18 -18.86
CA ILE A 16 14.35 8.58 -19.20
C ILE A 16 14.19 7.61 -20.39
N ALA A 17 13.16 6.73 -20.35
CA ALA A 17 12.89 5.78 -21.41
C ALA A 17 12.55 6.48 -22.74
N GLN A 18 11.69 7.49 -22.72
CA GLN A 18 11.33 8.29 -23.90
C GLN A 18 12.54 9.01 -24.50
N ARG A 19 13.33 9.67 -23.63
CA ARG A 19 14.54 10.38 -24.10
C ARG A 19 15.53 9.45 -24.78
N PHE A 20 15.76 8.27 -24.20
CA PHE A 20 16.64 7.27 -24.81
C PHE A 20 16.09 6.79 -26.15
N ASN A 21 14.81 6.43 -26.20
CA ASN A 21 14.18 5.95 -27.42
C ASN A 21 14.22 7.01 -28.56
N THR A 22 14.00 8.28 -28.21
CA THR A 22 14.06 9.38 -29.19
C THR A 22 15.48 9.62 -29.68
N GLN A 23 16.49 9.56 -28.80
CA GLN A 23 17.88 9.87 -29.17
C GLN A 23 18.54 8.73 -29.97
N TYR A 24 18.20 7.48 -29.68
CA TYR A 24 18.88 6.32 -30.26
C TYR A 24 17.95 5.47 -31.12
N SER A 25 16.97 4.80 -30.53
CA SER A 25 15.84 4.10 -31.20
C SER A 25 14.98 3.38 -30.17
N ASP A 26 13.81 2.89 -30.54
CA ASP A 26 12.91 2.13 -29.67
C ASP A 26 13.64 0.95 -29.02
N THR A 27 13.79 1.06 -27.71
CA THR A 27 14.54 0.10 -26.88
C THR A 27 13.79 -0.23 -25.59
N PHE A 28 13.23 0.77 -24.95
CA PHE A 28 12.50 0.63 -23.69
C PHE A 28 11.00 0.73 -23.92
N PRO A 29 10.20 -0.23 -23.42
CA PRO A 29 8.76 0.00 -23.30
C PRO A 29 8.52 1.18 -22.35
N ILE A 30 7.57 2.05 -22.68
CA ILE A 30 7.23 3.20 -21.84
C ILE A 30 6.28 2.73 -20.75
N PRO A 31 6.68 2.79 -19.47
CA PRO A 31 5.81 2.33 -18.37
C PRO A 31 4.62 3.27 -18.17
N GLU A 32 3.46 2.71 -17.87
CA GLU A 32 2.24 3.44 -17.51
C GLU A 32 1.87 3.13 -16.06
N PRO A 33 1.57 4.15 -15.23
CA PRO A 33 1.15 3.91 -13.85
C PRO A 33 -0.27 3.34 -13.82
N TYR A 34 -0.44 2.17 -13.23
CA TYR A 34 -1.75 1.66 -12.85
C TYR A 34 -1.98 1.98 -11.35
N ILE A 35 -2.83 2.95 -11.09
CA ILE A 35 -3.18 3.42 -9.74
C ILE A 35 -4.63 3.03 -9.46
N PRO A 36 -4.90 2.19 -8.44
CA PRO A 36 -6.27 1.83 -8.04
C PRO A 36 -7.07 3.08 -7.61
N GLU A 37 -8.37 3.07 -7.87
CA GLU A 37 -9.28 4.17 -7.46
C GLU A 37 -9.39 4.27 -5.94
N THR A 38 -9.42 3.11 -5.25
CA THR A 38 -9.56 3.03 -3.79
C THR A 38 -8.25 2.58 -3.15
N GLY A 39 -7.91 3.13 -1.97
CA GLY A 39 -6.71 2.75 -1.23
C GLY A 39 -5.39 3.17 -1.87
N SER A 40 -5.44 3.97 -2.93
CA SER A 40 -4.25 4.44 -3.64
C SER A 40 -3.33 5.31 -2.76
N ARG A 41 -3.87 5.94 -1.72
CA ARG A 41 -3.13 6.75 -0.76
C ARG A 41 -3.70 6.57 0.64
N ILE A 42 -2.97 5.84 1.47
CA ILE A 42 -3.30 5.68 2.88
C ILE A 42 -2.56 6.75 3.69
N MET A 43 -3.29 7.40 4.60
CA MET A 43 -2.78 8.48 5.43
C MET A 43 -2.38 7.96 6.81
N SER A 44 -1.54 8.73 7.52
CA SER A 44 -1.13 8.43 8.89
C SER A 44 -2.34 8.34 9.83
N LEU A 45 -2.28 7.43 10.80
CA LEU A 45 -3.36 7.23 11.76
C LEU A 45 -3.49 8.38 12.77
N GLN A 46 -2.38 9.05 13.10
CA GLN A 46 -2.37 10.14 14.09
C GLN A 46 -2.36 11.53 13.43
N ASP A 47 -1.90 11.61 12.19
CA ASP A 47 -1.91 12.85 11.40
C ASP A 47 -2.43 12.56 9.98
N PRO A 48 -3.74 12.53 9.77
CA PRO A 48 -4.34 12.17 8.49
C PRO A 48 -4.12 13.21 7.37
N THR A 49 -3.40 14.29 7.63
CA THR A 49 -2.94 15.24 6.60
C THR A 49 -1.66 14.76 5.91
N ARG A 50 -0.92 13.84 6.56
CA ARG A 50 0.33 13.26 6.05
C ARG A 50 0.11 11.83 5.57
N LYS A 51 0.84 11.43 4.52
CA LYS A 51 0.79 10.03 4.08
C LYS A 51 1.38 9.09 5.14
N MET A 52 0.83 7.89 5.28
CA MET A 52 1.44 6.83 6.06
C MET A 52 2.80 6.47 5.45
N SER A 53 3.86 6.50 6.25
CA SER A 53 5.22 6.24 5.80
C SER A 53 5.90 5.22 6.68
N LYS A 54 6.53 4.21 6.09
CA LYS A 54 7.33 3.21 6.81
C LYS A 54 8.48 3.81 7.63
N SER A 55 8.98 4.98 7.22
CA SER A 55 10.06 5.71 7.90
C SER A 55 9.56 6.78 8.86
N ASP A 56 8.30 6.70 9.34
CA ASP A 56 7.79 7.61 10.35
C ASP A 56 8.39 7.27 11.71
N ASP A 57 8.84 8.29 12.45
CA ASP A 57 9.47 8.13 13.76
C ASP A 57 8.46 7.69 14.86
N ASN A 58 7.16 7.94 14.63
CA ASN A 58 6.09 7.52 15.53
C ASN A 58 5.41 6.25 15.01
N ASP A 59 5.69 5.12 15.65
CA ASP A 59 5.10 3.82 15.30
C ASP A 59 3.56 3.78 15.36
N HIS A 60 2.92 4.70 16.10
CA HIS A 60 1.46 4.83 16.11
C HIS A 60 0.87 5.46 14.85
N ASN A 61 1.68 6.05 14.00
CA ASN A 61 1.27 6.66 12.73
C ASN A 61 1.02 5.62 11.63
N ILE A 62 1.54 4.41 11.80
CA ILE A 62 1.55 3.38 10.77
C ILE A 62 0.88 2.07 11.22
N LEU A 63 0.33 1.33 10.28
CA LEU A 63 -0.05 -0.07 10.45
C LEU A 63 1.04 -0.94 9.81
N GLY A 64 1.85 -1.57 10.65
CA GLY A 64 2.87 -2.50 10.21
C GLY A 64 2.28 -3.85 9.80
N LEU A 65 2.76 -4.42 8.70
CA LEU A 65 2.29 -5.75 8.24
C LEU A 65 2.57 -6.86 9.27
N LEU A 66 3.54 -6.66 10.15
CA LEU A 66 3.94 -7.61 11.20
C LEU A 66 3.54 -7.15 12.61
N ASP A 67 2.72 -6.12 12.73
CA ASP A 67 2.17 -5.71 14.03
C ASP A 67 1.35 -6.86 14.63
N SER A 68 1.48 -7.06 15.95
CA SER A 68 0.65 -8.05 16.64
C SER A 68 -0.83 -7.64 16.58
N PRO A 69 -1.78 -8.60 16.68
CA PRO A 69 -3.21 -8.30 16.73
C PRO A 69 -3.58 -7.22 17.76
N ASP A 70 -3.04 -7.33 18.97
CA ASP A 70 -3.30 -6.36 20.05
C ASP A 70 -2.78 -4.96 19.69
N LEU A 71 -1.62 -4.88 19.04
CA LEU A 71 -1.04 -3.61 18.61
C LEU A 71 -1.88 -2.97 17.50
N ILE A 72 -2.34 -3.76 16.53
CA ILE A 72 -3.25 -3.30 15.46
C ILE A 72 -4.52 -2.71 16.07
N VAL A 73 -5.17 -3.45 16.97
CA VAL A 73 -6.39 -3.00 17.67
C VAL A 73 -6.13 -1.69 18.40
N LYS A 74 -5.02 -1.61 19.15
CA LYS A 74 -4.63 -0.40 19.89
C LYS A 74 -4.41 0.81 18.96
N LYS A 75 -3.69 0.62 17.83
CA LYS A 75 -3.40 1.68 16.87
C LYS A 75 -4.69 2.20 16.20
N ILE A 76 -5.58 1.32 15.76
CA ILE A 76 -6.85 1.70 15.11
C ILE A 76 -7.78 2.40 16.10
N LYS A 77 -7.94 1.89 17.32
CA LYS A 77 -8.77 2.54 18.34
C LYS A 77 -8.29 3.96 18.67
N ARG A 78 -6.97 4.19 18.63
CA ARG A 78 -6.34 5.50 18.89
C ARG A 78 -6.22 6.39 17.64
N ALA A 79 -6.52 5.88 16.45
CA ALA A 79 -6.47 6.69 15.23
C ALA A 79 -7.31 7.96 15.38
N VAL A 80 -6.77 9.08 14.91
CA VAL A 80 -7.43 10.39 15.02
C VAL A 80 -8.67 10.42 14.13
N THR A 81 -9.78 10.85 14.71
CA THR A 81 -11.05 11.16 14.05
C THR A 81 -11.57 12.49 14.57
N ASP A 82 -12.49 13.09 13.86
CA ASP A 82 -13.18 14.31 14.33
C ASP A 82 -14.12 14.05 15.51
N SER A 83 -14.76 15.09 16.02
CA SER A 83 -15.75 15.05 17.12
C SER A 83 -17.17 14.72 16.63
N GLY A 84 -17.35 14.35 15.38
CA GLY A 84 -18.66 13.99 14.82
C GLY A 84 -19.17 12.64 15.35
N THR A 85 -20.42 12.32 15.02
CA THR A 85 -21.10 11.10 15.45
C THR A 85 -21.49 10.18 14.29
N THR A 86 -21.42 10.68 13.04
CA THR A 86 -21.84 9.95 11.85
C THR A 86 -20.66 9.40 11.08
N ILE A 87 -20.79 8.17 10.61
CA ILE A 87 -19.76 7.47 9.83
C ILE A 87 -20.10 7.67 8.34
N VAL A 88 -19.68 8.81 7.80
CA VAL A 88 -19.92 9.23 6.41
C VAL A 88 -18.63 9.79 5.83
N PHE A 89 -18.36 9.44 4.57
CA PHE A 89 -17.20 9.96 3.83
C PHE A 89 -17.35 11.46 3.59
N ASP A 90 -16.36 12.22 3.99
CA ASP A 90 -16.29 13.67 3.78
C ASP A 90 -14.81 14.09 3.70
N GLU A 91 -14.44 14.77 2.64
CA GLU A 91 -13.07 15.26 2.43
C GLU A 91 -12.60 16.22 3.54
N ASN A 92 -13.54 16.91 4.21
CA ASN A 92 -13.24 17.77 5.36
C ASN A 92 -13.01 16.99 6.66
N ARG A 93 -13.18 15.65 6.63
CA ARG A 93 -13.01 14.73 7.76
C ARG A 93 -11.90 13.73 7.48
N PRO A 94 -10.63 14.16 7.27
CA PRO A 94 -9.56 13.34 6.72
C PRO A 94 -9.27 12.08 7.56
N GLY A 95 -9.43 12.13 8.88
CA GLY A 95 -9.21 10.98 9.76
C GLY A 95 -10.21 9.86 9.51
N LEU A 96 -11.50 10.18 9.51
CA LEU A 96 -12.55 9.20 9.24
C LEU A 96 -12.49 8.69 7.80
N THR A 97 -12.30 9.58 6.85
CA THR A 97 -12.15 9.25 5.42
C THR A 97 -10.99 8.28 5.18
N ASN A 98 -9.86 8.47 5.88
CA ASN A 98 -8.74 7.53 5.81
C ASN A 98 -9.11 6.13 6.32
N LEU A 99 -9.81 6.04 7.46
CA LEU A 99 -10.25 4.75 8.01
C LEU A 99 -11.29 4.06 7.11
N LEU A 100 -12.20 4.81 6.48
CA LEU A 100 -13.15 4.30 5.50
C LEU A 100 -12.43 3.76 4.25
N ASN A 101 -11.40 4.44 3.78
CA ASN A 101 -10.58 3.98 2.65
C ASN A 101 -9.82 2.68 2.98
N ILE A 102 -9.27 2.57 4.20
CA ILE A 102 -8.63 1.32 4.66
C ILE A 102 -9.66 0.19 4.68
N TYR A 103 -10.84 0.44 5.25
CA TYR A 103 -11.92 -0.54 5.32
C TYR A 103 -12.34 -1.01 3.92
N SER A 104 -12.61 -0.08 3.02
CA SER A 104 -12.99 -0.37 1.62
C SER A 104 -11.93 -1.20 0.89
N SER A 105 -10.66 -0.83 1.04
CA SER A 105 -9.52 -1.51 0.39
C SER A 105 -9.36 -2.97 0.85
N LEU A 106 -9.61 -3.26 2.13
CA LEU A 106 -9.46 -4.60 2.68
C LEU A 106 -10.71 -5.47 2.47
N SER A 107 -11.89 -4.87 2.59
CA SER A 107 -13.15 -5.62 2.45
C SER A 107 -13.62 -5.78 1.01
N GLY A 108 -13.12 -4.96 0.08
CA GLY A 108 -13.62 -4.86 -1.28
C GLY A 108 -15.01 -4.22 -1.40
N LYS A 109 -15.57 -3.69 -0.31
CA LYS A 109 -16.89 -3.05 -0.29
C LYS A 109 -16.79 -1.59 -0.71
N SER A 110 -17.84 -1.07 -1.34
CA SER A 110 -17.92 0.36 -1.64
C SER A 110 -18.05 1.20 -0.35
N ILE A 111 -17.64 2.46 -0.41
CA ILE A 111 -17.79 3.38 0.73
C ILE A 111 -19.26 3.48 1.15
N LYS A 112 -20.21 3.53 0.20
CA LYS A 112 -21.66 3.60 0.48
C LYS A 112 -22.17 2.37 1.25
N ASP A 113 -21.69 1.17 0.91
CA ASP A 113 -22.07 -0.05 1.64
C ASP A 113 -21.54 -0.04 3.07
N ILE A 114 -20.35 0.55 3.27
CA ILE A 114 -19.74 0.69 4.60
C ILE A 114 -20.53 1.70 5.42
N GLU A 115 -20.86 2.87 4.86
CA GLU A 115 -21.69 3.90 5.50
C GLU A 115 -23.03 3.30 5.94
N SER A 116 -23.72 2.57 5.05
CA SER A 116 -25.00 1.92 5.37
C SER A 116 -24.86 0.86 6.48
N LYS A 117 -23.75 0.08 6.51
CA LYS A 117 -23.48 -0.90 7.57
C LYS A 117 -23.35 -0.22 8.95
N PHE A 118 -22.81 0.99 8.99
CA PHE A 118 -22.52 1.72 10.23
C PHE A 118 -23.47 2.89 10.49
N GLU A 119 -24.57 2.98 9.76
CA GLU A 119 -25.61 3.98 10.03
C GLU A 119 -26.13 3.87 11.47
N GLY A 120 -26.13 4.98 12.20
CA GLY A 120 -26.55 5.04 13.60
C GLY A 120 -25.58 4.42 14.62
N LYS A 121 -24.42 3.91 14.20
CA LYS A 121 -23.40 3.35 15.09
C LYS A 121 -22.35 4.39 15.49
N MET A 122 -21.64 4.12 16.58
CA MET A 122 -20.59 4.98 17.10
C MET A 122 -19.23 4.70 16.43
N TYR A 123 -18.30 5.67 16.51
CA TYR A 123 -16.92 5.48 16.04
C TYR A 123 -16.20 4.29 16.71
N SER A 124 -16.52 4.00 17.97
CA SER A 124 -15.98 2.83 18.67
C SER A 124 -16.33 1.52 17.96
N ASP A 125 -17.58 1.40 17.50
CA ASP A 125 -18.06 0.20 16.82
C ASP A 125 -17.38 0.04 15.47
N PHE A 126 -17.31 1.13 14.70
CA PHE A 126 -16.61 1.17 13.42
C PHE A 126 -15.13 0.84 13.55
N LYS A 127 -14.41 1.47 14.51
CA LYS A 127 -12.99 1.20 14.75
C LYS A 127 -12.74 -0.22 15.27
N GLY A 128 -13.67 -0.77 16.04
CA GLY A 128 -13.61 -2.17 16.48
C GLY A 128 -13.69 -3.14 15.29
N ASP A 129 -14.70 -3.00 14.47
CA ASP A 129 -14.92 -3.83 13.28
C ASP A 129 -13.76 -3.65 12.24
N LEU A 130 -13.28 -2.42 12.06
CA LEU A 130 -12.11 -2.17 11.22
C LEU A 130 -10.85 -2.87 11.75
N ALA A 131 -10.64 -2.86 13.06
CA ALA A 131 -9.50 -3.51 13.68
C ALA A 131 -9.54 -5.03 13.48
N GLU A 132 -10.71 -5.65 13.64
CA GLU A 132 -10.92 -7.08 13.35
C GLU A 132 -10.65 -7.39 11.88
N LEU A 133 -11.20 -6.60 10.96
CA LEU A 133 -10.96 -6.76 9.52
C LEU A 133 -9.46 -6.68 9.16
N VAL A 134 -8.72 -5.74 9.76
CA VAL A 134 -7.26 -5.61 9.51
C VAL A 134 -6.53 -6.84 10.06
N VAL A 135 -6.85 -7.29 11.28
CA VAL A 135 -6.23 -8.48 11.87
C VAL A 135 -6.51 -9.72 11.02
N GLU A 136 -7.75 -9.94 10.61
CA GLU A 136 -8.13 -11.07 9.75
C GLU A 136 -7.41 -11.02 8.39
N SER A 137 -7.29 -9.84 7.79
CA SER A 137 -6.63 -9.65 6.50
C SER A 137 -5.11 -9.89 6.58
N LEU A 138 -4.46 -9.54 7.68
CA LEU A 138 -3.02 -9.68 7.85
C LEU A 138 -2.60 -11.05 8.39
N SER A 139 -3.45 -11.73 9.15
CA SER A 139 -3.15 -13.03 9.76
C SER A 139 -2.59 -14.08 8.78
N PRO A 140 -3.17 -14.33 7.60
CA PRO A 140 -2.62 -15.31 6.66
C PRO A 140 -1.26 -14.89 6.11
N ILE A 141 -1.01 -13.58 5.94
CA ILE A 141 0.27 -13.03 5.48
C ILE A 141 1.32 -13.26 6.55
N GLN A 142 1.00 -12.95 7.81
CA GLN A 142 1.88 -13.11 8.97
C GLN A 142 2.21 -14.59 9.21
N ALA A 143 1.24 -15.49 9.13
CA ALA A 143 1.45 -16.92 9.25
C ALA A 143 2.42 -17.43 8.17
N LYS A 144 2.25 -17.01 6.92
CA LYS A 144 3.14 -17.35 5.82
C LYS A 144 4.54 -16.76 6.00
N TYR A 145 4.62 -15.51 6.43
CA TYR A 145 5.90 -14.86 6.74
C TYR A 145 6.66 -15.62 7.82
N ASN A 146 6.02 -15.93 8.95
CA ASN A 146 6.62 -16.65 10.06
C ASN A 146 7.11 -18.05 9.67
N LYS A 147 6.39 -18.73 8.76
CA LYS A 147 6.85 -20.00 8.20
C LYS A 147 8.10 -19.85 7.34
N LEU A 148 8.09 -18.82 6.45
CA LEU A 148 9.16 -18.65 5.47
C LEU A 148 10.45 -18.09 6.10
N ILE A 149 10.35 -17.14 7.06
CA ILE A 149 11.54 -16.49 7.62
C ILE A 149 12.47 -17.46 8.35
N ASN A 150 11.94 -18.58 8.82
CA ASN A 150 12.69 -19.63 9.47
C ASN A 150 13.34 -20.62 8.48
N ASP A 151 12.91 -20.64 7.22
CA ASP A 151 13.49 -21.50 6.17
C ASP A 151 14.47 -20.71 5.29
N LYS A 152 15.66 -20.46 5.83
CA LYS A 152 16.72 -19.70 5.16
C LYS A 152 17.17 -20.34 3.84
N SER A 153 17.17 -21.68 3.77
CA SER A 153 17.55 -22.39 2.55
C SER A 153 16.57 -22.13 1.41
N TYR A 154 15.29 -22.26 1.70
CA TYR A 154 14.22 -21.97 0.75
C TYR A 154 14.24 -20.51 0.28
N LEU A 155 14.41 -19.56 1.21
CA LEU A 155 14.51 -18.13 0.87
C LEU A 155 15.71 -17.85 -0.05
N SER A 156 16.89 -18.41 0.26
CA SER A 156 18.09 -18.24 -0.56
C SER A 156 17.90 -18.80 -1.97
N ASP A 157 17.26 -19.96 -2.10
CA ASP A 157 16.96 -20.56 -3.40
C ASP A 157 16.00 -19.73 -4.23
N ILE A 158 14.91 -19.23 -3.63
CA ILE A 158 13.94 -18.32 -4.28
C ILE A 158 14.63 -17.04 -4.75
N LEU A 159 15.42 -16.39 -3.88
CA LEU A 159 16.14 -15.17 -4.22
C LEU A 159 17.12 -15.39 -5.37
N SER A 160 17.89 -16.50 -5.33
CA SER A 160 18.81 -16.86 -6.40
C SER A 160 18.11 -17.11 -7.74
N LYS A 161 17.01 -17.87 -7.72
CA LYS A 161 16.19 -18.12 -8.92
C LYS A 161 15.59 -16.83 -9.48
N GLY A 162 15.05 -15.97 -8.59
CA GLY A 162 14.52 -14.67 -8.95
C GLY A 162 15.57 -13.74 -9.57
N ALA A 163 16.75 -13.64 -8.95
CA ALA A 163 17.87 -12.86 -9.46
C ALA A 163 18.33 -13.33 -10.85
N LYS A 164 18.47 -14.65 -11.05
CA LYS A 164 18.81 -15.22 -12.37
C LYS A 164 17.77 -14.85 -13.43
N LYS A 165 16.47 -15.00 -13.12
CA LYS A 165 15.39 -14.65 -14.06
C LYS A 165 15.39 -13.16 -14.39
N ALA A 166 15.51 -12.29 -13.40
CA ALA A 166 15.58 -10.86 -13.59
C ALA A 166 16.80 -10.44 -14.44
N SER A 167 17.97 -10.98 -14.12
CA SER A 167 19.21 -10.75 -14.88
C SER A 167 19.09 -11.16 -16.35
N GLN A 168 18.49 -12.31 -16.65
CA GLN A 168 18.31 -12.76 -18.01
C GLN A 168 17.44 -11.80 -18.85
N ILE A 169 16.42 -11.20 -18.24
CA ILE A 169 15.54 -10.21 -18.90
C ILE A 169 16.30 -8.89 -19.05
N ALA A 170 16.91 -8.39 -17.99
CA ALA A 170 17.63 -7.13 -17.97
C ALA A 170 18.81 -7.13 -18.95
N PHE A 171 19.60 -8.20 -19.00
CA PHE A 171 20.74 -8.33 -19.91
C PHE A 171 20.37 -8.19 -21.37
N LYS A 172 19.20 -8.70 -21.77
CA LYS A 172 18.73 -8.55 -23.17
C LYS A 172 18.53 -7.07 -23.52
N THR A 173 17.97 -6.30 -22.62
CA THR A 173 17.72 -4.86 -22.82
C THR A 173 19.01 -4.07 -22.73
N ILE A 174 19.84 -4.31 -21.71
CA ILE A 174 21.13 -3.62 -21.53
C ILE A 174 22.07 -3.86 -22.73
N ARG A 175 22.11 -5.05 -23.28
CA ARG A 175 22.88 -5.33 -24.52
C ARG A 175 22.40 -4.48 -25.69
N LYS A 176 21.10 -4.24 -25.82
CA LYS A 176 20.56 -3.35 -26.86
C LYS A 176 20.99 -1.90 -26.63
N VAL A 177 20.95 -1.45 -25.37
CA VAL A 177 21.39 -0.10 -24.98
C VAL A 177 22.83 0.13 -25.40
N TYR A 178 23.78 -0.73 -24.96
CA TYR A 178 25.21 -0.61 -25.30
C TYR A 178 25.55 -0.74 -26.80
N LYS A 179 24.67 -1.34 -27.59
CA LYS A 179 24.87 -1.40 -29.05
C LYS A 179 24.39 -0.17 -29.77
N LYS A 180 23.57 0.66 -29.12
CA LYS A 180 22.91 1.80 -29.75
C LYS A 180 23.46 3.14 -29.22
N SER A 181 24.05 3.14 -28.03
CA SER A 181 24.79 4.28 -27.45
C SER A 181 26.26 4.23 -27.86
#